data_dd8aec8dac36b34ff237e41b39ef91d1
#
_entry.id   dd8aec8dac36b34ff237e41b39ef91d1
#
_cell.length_a   1.000
_cell.length_b   1.000
_cell.length_c   1.000
_cell.angle_alpha   90.00
_cell.angle_beta   90.00
_cell.angle_gamma   90.00
#
_symmetry.space_group_name_H-M   'P 1'
#
loop_
_entity.id
_entity.type
_entity.pdbx_description
1 polymer ?
#
loop_
_entity_poly.entity_id
_entity_poly.type
_entity_poly.pdbx_seq_one_letter_code
_entity_poly.pdbx_strand_id
1 'polypeptide(L)'
;MYNNSFFKKILIAVTVLFLYSCDKDYNEIGGDLIGGNNFDLNKVSFNVSGYNQKTGPIQSNNLEVNPLGIYNNPNFGETTANFNTQVSLPTFVSAVGARPFVESVVLTIPYYTDDLKTKTNTDGSHVYVLDSIYGPASAKMKLSVYESGYFMRDADPSTQFQSQQKYYTDQNADFDNLKLPTRLNDS
;
A
#
# COMPACT_ATOMS: atom_id res chain seq x y z
N MET A 1 22.35 63.69 -50.43
CA MET A 1 22.38 62.70 -49.33
C MET A 1 21.15 62.94 -48.51
N TYR A 2 20.16 62.05 -48.63
CA TYR A 2 18.95 62.09 -47.80
C TYR A 2 19.29 61.69 -46.36
N ASN A 3 18.97 62.60 -45.43
CA ASN A 3 19.25 62.39 -44.04
C ASN A 3 18.21 61.44 -43.40
N ASN A 4 18.54 60.14 -43.35
CA ASN A 4 17.70 59.06 -42.79
C ASN A 4 17.53 59.13 -41.28
N SER A 5 18.03 60.18 -40.62
CA SER A 5 17.97 60.33 -39.17
C SER A 5 16.53 60.58 -38.68
N PHE A 6 15.74 61.29 -39.44
CA PHE A 6 14.35 61.59 -39.07
C PHE A 6 13.47 60.35 -39.18
N PHE A 7 13.63 59.55 -40.22
CA PHE A 7 12.89 58.28 -40.38
C PHE A 7 13.24 57.27 -39.28
N LYS A 8 14.49 57.18 -38.85
CA LYS A 8 14.90 56.33 -37.75
C LYS A 8 14.28 56.71 -36.43
N LYS A 9 14.13 58.02 -36.15
CA LYS A 9 13.48 58.52 -34.94
C LYS A 9 11.98 58.24 -34.95
N ILE A 10 11.32 58.37 -36.07
CA ILE A 10 9.88 58.03 -36.23
C ILE A 10 9.69 56.51 -36.05
N LEU A 11 10.55 55.67 -36.63
CA LEU A 11 10.45 54.23 -36.47
C LEU A 11 10.57 53.80 -35.00
N ILE A 12 11.53 54.39 -34.29
CA ILE A 12 11.72 54.10 -32.84
C ILE A 12 10.50 54.56 -32.04
N ALA A 13 9.94 55.76 -32.34
CA ALA A 13 8.77 56.26 -31.64
C ALA A 13 7.52 55.38 -31.87
N VAL A 14 7.32 54.89 -33.09
CA VAL A 14 6.24 53.97 -33.45
C VAL A 14 6.43 52.63 -32.75
N THR A 15 7.65 52.07 -32.67
CA THR A 15 7.95 50.82 -31.98
C THR A 15 7.68 50.94 -30.48
N VAL A 16 8.01 52.07 -29.87
CA VAL A 16 7.72 52.30 -28.43
C VAL A 16 6.23 52.40 -28.18
N LEU A 17 5.45 53.02 -29.09
CA LEU A 17 4.01 53.08 -29.02
C LEU A 17 3.33 51.71 -29.11
N PHE A 18 3.86 50.79 -29.93
CA PHE A 18 3.35 49.41 -29.99
C PHE A 18 3.70 48.59 -28.74
N LEU A 19 4.78 48.89 -28.06
CA LEU A 19 5.15 48.21 -26.81
C LEU A 19 4.31 48.71 -25.61
N TYR A 20 3.75 49.90 -25.68
CA TYR A 20 2.90 50.45 -24.62
C TYR A 20 1.44 49.95 -24.68
N SER A 21 1.08 49.23 -25.72
CA SER A 21 -0.29 48.72 -25.94
C SER A 21 -0.58 47.35 -25.34
N CYS A 22 0.35 46.77 -24.60
CA CYS A 22 0.22 45.40 -24.02
C CYS A 22 -0.06 45.40 -22.52
N ASP A 23 -0.72 46.41 -21.98
CA ASP A 23 -1.11 46.40 -20.57
C ASP A 23 -2.64 46.50 -20.43
N LYS A 24 -3.33 45.51 -20.98
CA LYS A 24 -4.70 45.20 -20.59
C LYS A 24 -4.79 43.71 -20.33
N ASP A 25 -4.96 43.40 -19.06
CA ASP A 25 -5.30 42.08 -18.58
C ASP A 25 -6.47 41.49 -19.38
N TYR A 26 -6.16 40.52 -20.24
CA TYR A 26 -7.15 39.75 -21.01
C TYR A 26 -8.07 38.91 -20.12
N ASN A 27 -7.93 39.00 -18.79
CA ASN A 27 -8.71 38.25 -17.81
C ASN A 27 -9.95 38.98 -17.30
N GLU A 28 -10.23 40.21 -17.81
CA GLU A 28 -11.43 40.97 -17.41
C GLU A 28 -12.62 40.88 -18.38
N ILE A 29 -12.66 39.89 -19.27
CA ILE A 29 -13.88 39.58 -19.99
C ILE A 29 -14.89 38.97 -19.01
N GLY A 30 -15.69 39.81 -18.41
CA GLY A 30 -16.74 39.42 -17.47
C GLY A 30 -16.61 40.01 -16.07
N GLY A 31 -15.48 40.64 -15.71
CA GLY A 31 -15.30 41.28 -14.41
C GLY A 31 -16.36 42.35 -14.14
N ASP A 32 -16.64 43.19 -15.14
CA ASP A 32 -17.71 44.21 -15.05
C ASP A 32 -19.13 43.64 -15.25
N LEU A 33 -19.27 42.50 -15.89
CA LEU A 33 -20.57 41.85 -16.10
C LEU A 33 -21.06 41.11 -14.86
N ILE A 34 -20.11 40.60 -14.06
CA ILE A 34 -20.38 39.94 -12.79
C ILE A 34 -20.35 40.98 -11.64
N GLY A 35 -19.89 42.18 -11.93
CA GLY A 35 -19.84 43.33 -11.02
C GLY A 35 -19.02 43.01 -9.79
N GLY A 36 -17.83 43.59 -9.66
CA GLY A 36 -16.99 43.45 -8.47
C GLY A 36 -17.67 43.85 -7.16
N ASN A 37 -18.90 44.35 -7.23
CA ASN A 37 -19.74 44.76 -6.11
C ASN A 37 -21.04 43.97 -5.96
N ASN A 38 -21.33 43.01 -6.85
CA ASN A 38 -22.59 42.26 -6.81
C ASN A 38 -22.47 40.92 -6.05
N PHE A 39 -21.26 40.48 -5.78
CA PHE A 39 -21.00 39.36 -4.88
C PHE A 39 -20.01 39.82 -3.82
N ASP A 40 -20.51 40.14 -2.65
CA ASP A 40 -19.68 40.32 -1.46
C ASP A 40 -19.02 38.97 -1.13
N LEU A 41 -17.88 38.68 -1.76
CA LEU A 41 -17.05 37.54 -1.44
C LEU A 41 -16.31 37.80 -0.13
N ASN A 42 -17.04 37.73 0.95
CA ASN A 42 -16.44 37.81 2.28
C ASN A 42 -15.69 36.51 2.58
N LYS A 43 -14.41 36.66 2.84
CA LYS A 43 -13.62 35.52 3.31
C LYS A 43 -14.11 35.08 4.69
N VAL A 44 -14.83 33.98 4.74
CA VAL A 44 -15.28 33.36 5.99
C VAL A 44 -14.31 32.23 6.35
N SER A 45 -13.75 32.30 7.56
CA SER A 45 -12.90 31.24 8.09
C SER A 45 -13.71 30.37 9.04
N PHE A 46 -13.69 29.07 8.79
CA PHE A 46 -14.31 28.09 9.68
C PHE A 46 -13.24 27.30 10.40
N ASN A 47 -13.44 27.04 11.68
CA ASN A 47 -12.62 26.10 12.41
C ASN A 47 -13.03 24.70 12.02
N VAL A 48 -12.09 23.92 11.50
CA VAL A 48 -12.30 22.51 11.16
C VAL A 48 -11.62 21.66 12.23
N SER A 49 -12.38 20.78 12.86
CA SER A 49 -11.87 19.79 13.80
C SER A 49 -11.92 18.42 13.15
N GLY A 50 -10.77 17.73 13.07
CA GLY A 50 -10.67 16.36 12.61
C GLY A 50 -10.37 15.43 13.80
N TYR A 51 -10.95 14.24 13.80
CA TYR A 51 -10.66 13.21 14.78
C TYR A 51 -10.61 11.83 14.13
N ASN A 52 -9.79 10.96 14.71
CA ASN A 52 -9.69 9.57 14.27
C ASN A 52 -10.61 8.72 15.13
N GLN A 53 -11.36 7.84 14.50
CA GLN A 53 -12.22 6.86 15.18
C GLN A 53 -11.74 5.44 14.84
N LYS A 54 -11.68 4.57 15.87
CA LYS A 54 -11.44 3.15 15.65
C LYS A 54 -12.60 2.55 14.86
N THR A 55 -12.27 1.81 13.81
CA THR A 55 -13.28 1.10 12.98
C THR A 55 -13.67 -0.27 13.56
N GLY A 56 -12.94 -0.76 14.57
CA GLY A 56 -13.10 -2.11 15.12
C GLY A 56 -12.26 -3.15 14.38
N PRO A 57 -12.39 -4.44 14.75
CA PRO A 57 -11.68 -5.53 14.11
C PRO A 57 -12.10 -5.69 12.65
N ILE A 58 -11.13 -6.00 11.79
CA ILE A 58 -11.35 -6.24 10.37
C ILE A 58 -11.20 -7.73 10.11
N GLN A 59 -12.05 -8.30 9.26
CA GLN A 59 -11.92 -9.70 8.86
C GLN A 59 -10.57 -9.91 8.15
N SER A 60 -9.81 -10.91 8.60
CA SER A 60 -8.44 -11.19 8.18
C SER A 60 -8.27 -12.52 7.44
N ASN A 61 -9.31 -13.34 7.34
CA ASN A 61 -9.28 -14.56 6.53
C ASN A 61 -9.91 -14.35 5.14
N ASN A 62 -9.58 -15.23 4.21
CA ASN A 62 -10.02 -15.19 2.81
C ASN A 62 -9.52 -13.96 2.04
N LEU A 63 -8.35 -13.49 2.40
CA LEU A 63 -7.67 -12.46 1.63
C LEU A 63 -7.01 -13.09 0.41
N GLU A 64 -7.04 -12.40 -0.72
CA GLU A 64 -6.35 -12.82 -1.93
C GLU A 64 -4.83 -12.87 -1.74
N VAL A 65 -4.30 -11.93 -0.95
CA VAL A 65 -2.89 -11.83 -0.58
C VAL A 65 -2.80 -11.61 0.92
N ASN A 66 -1.95 -12.40 1.57
CA ASN A 66 -1.74 -12.30 3.00
C ASN A 66 -0.44 -11.54 3.29
N PRO A 67 -0.49 -10.41 4.01
CA PRO A 67 0.72 -9.73 4.46
C PRO A 67 1.44 -10.57 5.52
N LEU A 68 2.77 -10.50 5.53
CA LEU A 68 3.61 -11.15 6.54
C LEU A 68 4.78 -10.23 6.89
N GLY A 69 4.95 -9.89 8.16
CA GLY A 69 6.07 -9.10 8.64
C GLY A 69 5.69 -7.97 9.58
N ILE A 70 6.61 -7.02 9.71
CA ILE A 70 6.46 -5.85 10.58
C ILE A 70 6.67 -4.62 9.74
N TYR A 71 5.71 -3.70 9.79
CA TYR A 71 5.79 -2.41 9.13
C TYR A 71 5.62 -1.29 10.15
N ASN A 72 6.64 -0.43 10.26
CA ASN A 72 6.58 0.74 11.12
C ASN A 72 6.22 1.97 10.28
N ASN A 73 4.98 2.40 10.39
CA ASN A 73 4.48 3.59 9.71
C ASN A 73 4.68 4.81 10.60
N PRO A 74 5.32 5.89 10.11
CA PRO A 74 5.59 7.08 10.92
C PRO A 74 4.34 7.82 11.40
N ASN A 75 3.20 7.65 10.73
CA ASN A 75 1.95 8.33 11.06
C ASN A 75 0.97 7.42 11.85
N PHE A 76 0.97 6.11 11.57
CA PHE A 76 0.00 5.16 12.13
C PHE A 76 0.61 4.18 13.14
N GLY A 77 1.94 4.20 13.31
CA GLY A 77 2.65 3.30 14.21
C GLY A 77 3.00 1.95 13.61
N GLU A 78 3.36 1.01 14.46
CA GLU A 78 3.78 -0.33 14.05
C GLU A 78 2.56 -1.22 13.74
N THR A 79 2.66 -1.92 12.62
CA THR A 79 1.72 -2.98 12.22
C THR A 79 2.49 -4.28 12.12
N THR A 80 2.06 -5.29 12.87
CA THR A 80 2.59 -6.65 12.78
C THR A 80 1.55 -7.54 12.09
N ALA A 81 1.99 -8.24 11.05
CA ALA A 81 1.18 -9.22 10.33
C ALA A 81 1.76 -10.61 10.52
N ASN A 82 1.02 -11.46 11.22
CA ASN A 82 1.30 -12.88 11.39
C ASN A 82 0.36 -13.69 10.49
N PHE A 83 0.83 -14.84 10.03
CA PHE A 83 0.05 -15.74 9.20
C PHE A 83 -0.20 -17.05 9.93
N ASN A 84 -1.46 -17.45 10.04
CA ASN A 84 -1.88 -18.73 10.61
C ASN A 84 -2.64 -19.52 9.55
N THR A 85 -2.34 -20.80 9.45
CA THR A 85 -3.00 -21.70 8.50
C THR A 85 -3.14 -23.09 9.06
N GLN A 86 -4.15 -23.79 8.60
CA GLN A 86 -4.32 -25.21 8.85
C GLN A 86 -3.91 -25.99 7.60
N VAL A 87 -3.07 -26.99 7.80
CA VAL A 87 -2.57 -27.82 6.71
C VAL A 87 -3.38 -29.10 6.64
N SER A 88 -3.81 -29.46 5.44
CA SER A 88 -4.49 -30.73 5.17
C SER A 88 -3.81 -31.48 4.03
N LEU A 89 -3.93 -32.79 4.03
CA LEU A 89 -3.47 -33.59 2.90
C LEU A 89 -4.43 -33.44 1.72
N PRO A 90 -3.94 -33.20 0.49
CA PRO A 90 -4.79 -33.03 -0.68
C PRO A 90 -5.54 -34.31 -1.06
N THR A 91 -5.03 -35.46 -0.65
CA THR A 91 -5.61 -36.77 -0.90
C THR A 91 -5.55 -37.59 0.37
N PHE A 92 -6.67 -38.22 0.73
CA PHE A 92 -6.66 -39.15 1.85
C PHE A 92 -5.82 -40.39 1.50
N VAL A 93 -4.71 -40.55 2.20
CA VAL A 93 -3.83 -41.72 2.08
C VAL A 93 -4.30 -42.75 3.10
N SER A 94 -4.99 -43.79 2.66
CA SER A 94 -5.59 -44.79 3.52
C SER A 94 -4.58 -45.71 4.23
N ALA A 95 -3.30 -45.72 3.80
CA ALA A 95 -2.28 -46.52 4.40
C ALA A 95 -0.89 -45.86 4.27
N VAL A 96 -0.42 -45.25 5.34
CA VAL A 96 0.93 -44.69 5.46
C VAL A 96 1.87 -45.70 6.14
N GLY A 97 1.45 -46.95 6.32
CA GLY A 97 2.19 -47.95 7.06
C GLY A 97 2.00 -47.86 8.59
N ALA A 98 2.48 -48.87 9.30
CA ALA A 98 2.25 -48.99 10.74
C ALA A 98 3.07 -47.98 11.60
N ARG A 99 4.16 -47.43 11.04
CA ARG A 99 5.05 -46.47 11.72
C ARG A 99 5.60 -45.47 10.68
N PRO A 100 4.83 -44.50 10.23
CA PRO A 100 5.32 -43.51 9.30
C PRO A 100 6.40 -42.65 9.97
N PHE A 101 7.46 -42.35 9.22
CA PHE A 101 8.52 -41.44 9.60
C PHE A 101 8.56 -40.32 8.60
N VAL A 102 8.48 -39.07 9.08
CA VAL A 102 8.60 -37.87 8.22
C VAL A 102 10.09 -37.60 8.03
N GLU A 103 10.58 -37.76 6.80
CA GLU A 103 11.97 -37.52 6.46
C GLU A 103 12.28 -36.04 6.33
N SER A 104 11.39 -35.29 5.69
CA SER A 104 11.57 -33.84 5.53
C SER A 104 10.23 -33.13 5.37
N VAL A 105 10.22 -31.86 5.74
CA VAL A 105 9.11 -30.93 5.48
C VAL A 105 9.68 -29.65 4.85
N VAL A 106 9.13 -29.24 3.72
CA VAL A 106 9.54 -28.03 3.01
C VAL A 106 8.38 -27.06 2.98
N LEU A 107 8.58 -25.87 3.55
CA LEU A 107 7.64 -24.76 3.47
C LEU A 107 8.13 -23.77 2.40
N THR A 108 7.36 -23.60 1.36
CA THR A 108 7.62 -22.61 0.31
C THR A 108 6.71 -21.40 0.50
N ILE A 109 7.31 -20.22 0.60
CA ILE A 109 6.59 -18.97 0.74
C ILE A 109 6.84 -18.13 -0.51
N PRO A 110 5.86 -18.00 -1.43
CA PRO A 110 6.01 -17.18 -2.60
C PRO A 110 6.01 -15.69 -2.21
N TYR A 111 6.72 -14.88 -2.97
CA TYR A 111 6.77 -13.43 -2.82
C TYR A 111 6.76 -12.77 -4.20
N TYR A 112 6.33 -11.51 -4.24
CA TYR A 112 6.28 -10.76 -5.48
C TYR A 112 7.64 -10.21 -5.86
N THR A 113 7.98 -10.30 -7.14
CA THR A 113 9.22 -9.77 -7.73
C THR A 113 8.91 -8.81 -8.87
N ASP A 114 9.75 -7.80 -9.04
CA ASP A 114 9.74 -6.93 -10.19
C ASP A 114 10.50 -7.61 -11.32
N ASP A 115 9.79 -8.18 -12.26
CA ASP A 115 10.36 -8.92 -13.39
C ASP A 115 11.20 -8.04 -14.31
N LEU A 116 10.89 -6.74 -14.40
CA LEU A 116 11.64 -5.78 -15.21
C LEU A 116 13.02 -5.46 -14.60
N LYS A 117 13.16 -5.61 -13.29
CA LYS A 117 14.40 -5.37 -12.56
C LYS A 117 15.15 -6.64 -12.18
N THR A 118 14.53 -7.79 -12.35
CA THR A 118 15.17 -9.09 -12.15
C THR A 118 16.28 -9.30 -13.19
N LYS A 119 17.47 -9.61 -12.74
CA LYS A 119 18.63 -9.85 -13.59
C LYS A 119 18.98 -11.33 -13.62
N THR A 120 19.21 -11.86 -14.82
CA THR A 120 19.77 -13.19 -14.98
C THR A 120 21.28 -13.08 -15.19
N ASN A 121 22.04 -13.74 -14.34
CA ASN A 121 23.48 -13.80 -14.46
C ASN A 121 23.92 -14.79 -15.55
N THR A 122 25.18 -14.73 -15.93
CA THR A 122 25.77 -15.62 -16.99
C THR A 122 25.78 -17.11 -16.60
N ASP A 123 25.72 -17.41 -15.32
CA ASP A 123 25.66 -18.77 -14.76
C ASP A 123 24.21 -19.32 -14.65
N GLY A 124 23.22 -18.54 -15.12
CA GLY A 124 21.80 -18.90 -15.06
C GLY A 124 21.12 -18.58 -13.75
N SER A 125 21.83 -18.08 -12.74
CA SER A 125 21.21 -17.63 -11.49
C SER A 125 20.47 -16.30 -11.67
N HIS A 126 19.49 -16.01 -10.79
CA HIS A 126 18.70 -14.80 -10.85
C HIS A 126 18.93 -13.92 -9.62
N VAL A 127 19.04 -12.62 -9.84
CA VAL A 127 18.99 -11.58 -8.80
C VAL A 127 17.60 -10.95 -8.82
N TYR A 128 16.76 -11.36 -7.89
CA TYR A 128 15.39 -10.87 -7.78
C TYR A 128 15.34 -9.52 -7.06
N VAL A 129 14.52 -8.62 -7.56
CA VAL A 129 14.14 -7.39 -6.87
C VAL A 129 12.74 -7.57 -6.33
N LEU A 130 12.57 -7.42 -5.02
CA LEU A 130 11.26 -7.56 -4.39
C LEU A 130 10.32 -6.44 -4.84
N ASP A 131 9.08 -6.79 -5.10
CA ASP A 131 7.97 -5.89 -5.35
C ASP A 131 6.92 -6.00 -4.24
N SER A 132 6.03 -5.01 -4.17
CA SER A 132 4.89 -4.97 -3.25
C SER A 132 5.27 -5.13 -1.76
N ILE A 133 6.42 -4.60 -1.38
CA ILE A 133 6.88 -4.56 0.01
C ILE A 133 6.57 -3.21 0.67
N TYR A 134 6.24 -3.24 1.94
CA TYR A 134 6.04 -2.05 2.76
C TYR A 134 7.31 -1.75 3.57
N GLY A 135 7.81 -0.53 3.46
CA GLY A 135 9.04 -0.10 4.15
C GLY A 135 10.31 -0.18 3.29
N PRO A 136 11.49 -0.06 3.91
CA PRO A 136 12.77 -0.04 3.19
C PRO A 136 13.06 -1.39 2.53
N ALA A 137 13.44 -1.39 1.25
CA ALA A 137 13.78 -2.60 0.49
C ALA A 137 14.98 -3.38 1.08
N SER A 138 15.84 -2.70 1.86
CA SER A 138 16.99 -3.32 2.54
C SER A 138 16.66 -3.91 3.91
N ALA A 139 15.43 -3.72 4.42
CA ALA A 139 15.04 -4.25 5.72
C ALA A 139 15.03 -5.78 5.69
N LYS A 140 15.49 -6.36 6.81
CA LYS A 140 15.49 -7.82 6.99
C LYS A 140 14.46 -8.19 8.04
N MET A 141 13.74 -9.27 7.77
CA MET A 141 12.75 -9.84 8.66
C MET A 141 13.22 -11.22 9.12
N LYS A 142 13.03 -11.52 10.40
CA LYS A 142 13.24 -12.87 10.93
C LYS A 142 11.91 -13.62 10.85
N LEU A 143 11.87 -14.65 10.04
CA LEU A 143 10.73 -15.56 9.98
C LEU A 143 10.88 -16.66 11.05
N SER A 144 9.81 -16.88 11.80
CA SER A 144 9.74 -17.96 12.79
C SER A 144 8.45 -18.76 12.57
N VAL A 145 8.58 -20.06 12.48
CA VAL A 145 7.47 -20.99 12.25
C VAL A 145 7.25 -21.82 13.52
N TYR A 146 6.01 -21.89 13.94
CA TYR A 146 5.61 -22.63 15.14
C TYR A 146 4.40 -23.51 14.82
N GLU A 147 4.27 -24.60 15.54
CA GLU A 147 3.02 -25.35 15.56
C GLU A 147 1.97 -24.58 16.38
N SER A 148 0.75 -24.52 15.88
CA SER A 148 -0.38 -23.90 16.56
C SER A 148 -1.30 -24.94 17.16
N GLY A 149 -1.60 -24.80 18.45
CA GLY A 149 -2.65 -25.57 19.11
C GLY A 149 -4.06 -24.99 18.89
N TYR A 150 -4.17 -23.87 18.18
CA TYR A 150 -5.46 -23.28 17.87
C TYR A 150 -6.13 -24.03 16.73
N PHE A 151 -7.28 -24.63 16.97
CA PHE A 151 -8.06 -25.30 15.93
C PHE A 151 -8.85 -24.27 15.13
N MET A 152 -8.52 -24.10 13.85
CA MET A 152 -9.22 -23.21 12.93
C MET A 152 -10.42 -23.95 12.33
N ARG A 153 -11.60 -23.42 12.61
CA ARG A 153 -12.87 -23.96 12.10
C ARG A 153 -13.13 -23.46 10.68
N ASP A 154 -13.76 -24.29 9.87
CA ASP A 154 -14.23 -23.91 8.54
C ASP A 154 -15.59 -23.25 8.59
N ALA A 155 -16.47 -23.72 9.49
CA ALA A 155 -17.83 -23.24 9.61
C ALA A 155 -18.10 -22.59 10.98
N ASP A 156 -18.92 -21.55 10.98
CA ASP A 156 -19.29 -20.77 12.16
C ASP A 156 -20.44 -21.44 12.94
N PRO A 157 -20.19 -21.90 14.18
CA PRO A 157 -21.21 -22.50 15.02
C PRO A 157 -22.37 -21.55 15.35
N SER A 158 -22.12 -20.25 15.43
CA SER A 158 -23.15 -19.26 15.77
C SER A 158 -24.24 -19.16 14.69
N THR A 159 -23.93 -19.54 13.46
CA THR A 159 -24.85 -19.59 12.32
C THR A 159 -25.39 -20.98 12.06
N GLN A 160 -25.31 -21.90 13.05
CA GLN A 160 -25.64 -23.31 12.86
C GLN A 160 -24.83 -23.97 11.73
N PHE A 161 -23.58 -23.55 11.58
CA PHE A 161 -22.64 -24.01 10.55
C PHE A 161 -23.08 -23.69 9.09
N GLN A 162 -23.96 -22.71 8.92
CA GLN A 162 -24.44 -22.29 7.60
C GLN A 162 -23.51 -21.31 6.89
N SER A 163 -22.63 -20.65 7.64
CA SER A 163 -21.63 -19.73 7.08
C SER A 163 -20.22 -20.13 7.46
N GLN A 164 -19.26 -19.61 6.68
CA GLN A 164 -17.86 -19.80 6.94
C GLN A 164 -17.43 -19.06 8.21
N GLN A 165 -16.54 -19.68 8.99
CA GLN A 165 -15.92 -19.04 10.15
C GLN A 165 -15.11 -17.81 9.71
N LYS A 166 -15.39 -16.69 10.36
CA LYS A 166 -14.62 -15.45 10.18
C LYS A 166 -13.57 -15.33 11.28
N TYR A 167 -12.40 -14.86 10.87
CA TYR A 167 -11.30 -14.50 11.77
C TYR A 167 -10.99 -13.03 11.62
N TYR A 168 -10.55 -12.39 12.70
CA TYR A 168 -10.40 -10.95 12.76
C TYR A 168 -9.01 -10.54 13.24
N THR A 169 -8.63 -9.31 12.93
CA THR A 169 -7.30 -8.75 13.23
C THR A 169 -6.99 -8.60 14.72
N ASP A 170 -7.97 -8.64 15.61
CA ASP A 170 -7.80 -8.55 17.06
C ASP A 170 -7.58 -9.92 17.74
N GLN A 171 -7.62 -11.01 16.98
CA GLN A 171 -7.48 -12.38 17.51
C GLN A 171 -6.01 -12.85 17.60
N ASN A 172 -5.03 -11.98 17.43
CA ASN A 172 -3.62 -12.38 17.50
C ASN A 172 -3.27 -13.07 18.85
N ALA A 173 -3.84 -12.59 19.96
CA ALA A 173 -3.59 -13.19 21.26
C ALA A 173 -4.14 -14.62 21.39
N ASP A 174 -5.25 -14.93 20.75
CA ASP A 174 -5.86 -16.26 20.76
C ASP A 174 -4.92 -17.30 20.13
N PHE A 175 -4.30 -16.92 19.01
CA PHE A 175 -3.33 -17.78 18.33
C PHE A 175 -1.99 -17.84 19.05
N ASP A 176 -1.50 -16.71 19.56
CA ASP A 176 -0.19 -16.64 20.21
C ASP A 176 -0.16 -17.40 21.54
N ASN A 177 -1.25 -17.36 22.30
CA ASN A 177 -1.37 -18.11 23.55
C ASN A 177 -1.41 -19.64 23.36
N LEU A 178 -1.81 -20.12 22.20
CA LEU A 178 -1.88 -21.55 21.87
C LEU A 178 -0.74 -22.00 20.97
N LYS A 179 0.21 -21.13 20.69
CA LYS A 179 1.44 -21.47 19.97
C LYS A 179 2.34 -22.38 20.82
N LEU A 180 2.79 -23.49 20.25
CA LEU A 180 3.75 -24.35 20.91
C LEU A 180 5.12 -23.68 21.01
N PRO A 181 5.89 -23.93 22.09
CA PRO A 181 7.13 -23.17 22.35
C PRO A 181 8.28 -23.53 21.39
N THR A 182 8.24 -24.70 20.75
CA THR A 182 9.30 -25.15 19.87
C THR A 182 9.19 -24.53 18.49
N ARG A 183 10.22 -23.80 18.08
CA ARG A 183 10.31 -23.27 16.73
C ARG A 183 10.66 -24.37 15.74
N LEU A 184 9.94 -24.47 14.61
CA LEU A 184 10.08 -25.55 13.63
C LEU A 184 11.18 -25.29 12.60
N ASN A 185 11.57 -24.02 12.41
CA ASN A 185 12.58 -23.63 11.43
C ASN A 185 13.90 -23.19 12.08
N ASP A 186 14.31 -23.82 13.16
CA ASP A 186 15.65 -23.67 13.74
C ASP A 186 16.65 -24.52 12.95
N SER A 187 17.52 -23.84 12.24
CA SER A 187 18.71 -24.37 11.61
C SER A 187 19.93 -23.59 12.02
#